data_49b0903fa378e1b9c3cb449531ca65f0
#
_entry.id   49b0903fa378e1b9c3cb449531ca65f0
#
_cell.length_a   1.000
_cell.length_b   1.000
_cell.length_c   1.000
_cell.angle_alpha   90.00
_cell.angle_beta   90.00
_cell.angle_gamma   90.00
#
_symmetry.space_group_name_H-M   'P 1'
#
loop_
_entity.id
_entity.type
_entity.pdbx_description
1 polymer ?
#
loop_
_entity_poly.entity_id
_entity_poly.type
_entity_poly.pdbx_seq_one_letter_code
_entity_poly.pdbx_strand_id
1 'polypeptide(L)'
;MTEKALEGQIALVTGASSGIGAAIAENLAAEGAHVIITARRSDALEHVEDRIHSAGGSATIAPMDLKDADAIGRLAMAVAERWGKLDMLVLNAATLGTLTPLNHADAKEFADVFTLNVSAQQALIAAFDPLLRKSEAPRLLGVTSSVATSPRAFWGVYGASKAAFEVMLLAYAEETRNVGRISVAIVDPGATATKMRQKAYPGEDPTTLKSPTIVGARIATLLSNGYPTGYRERIEG
;
A
#
# COMPACT_ATOMS: atom_id res chain seq x y z
N MET A 1 9.59 -9.04 -28.78
CA MET A 1 9.26 -8.29 -27.53
C MET A 1 9.00 -9.36 -26.47
N THR A 2 9.72 -9.37 -25.39
CA THR A 2 9.42 -10.28 -24.27
C THR A 2 8.09 -9.86 -23.64
N GLU A 3 7.16 -10.78 -23.54
CA GLU A 3 5.87 -10.58 -22.85
C GLU A 3 6.13 -10.14 -21.41
N LYS A 4 5.53 -9.04 -20.97
CA LYS A 4 5.69 -8.52 -19.62
C LYS A 4 4.85 -9.35 -18.64
N ALA A 5 5.39 -9.65 -17.47
CA ALA A 5 4.79 -10.59 -16.53
C ALA A 5 3.40 -10.15 -16.00
N LEU A 6 3.11 -8.84 -16.00
CA LEU A 6 1.84 -8.27 -15.53
C LEU A 6 1.02 -7.62 -16.66
N GLU A 7 1.28 -7.97 -17.92
CA GLU A 7 0.54 -7.43 -19.06
C GLU A 7 -0.96 -7.72 -18.92
N GLY A 8 -1.79 -6.68 -19.10
CA GLY A 8 -3.26 -6.78 -18.97
C GLY A 8 -3.80 -6.88 -17.53
N GLN A 9 -2.94 -6.81 -16.51
CA GLN A 9 -3.36 -6.77 -15.12
C GLN A 9 -3.59 -5.33 -14.64
N ILE A 10 -4.55 -5.16 -13.72
CA ILE A 10 -4.94 -3.87 -13.14
C ILE A 10 -4.51 -3.85 -11.67
N ALA A 11 -3.71 -2.86 -11.29
CA ALA A 11 -3.24 -2.67 -9.92
C ALA A 11 -3.76 -1.35 -9.33
N LEU A 12 -4.15 -1.34 -8.06
CA LEU A 12 -4.40 -0.12 -7.29
C LEU A 12 -3.33 0.03 -6.20
N VAL A 13 -2.61 1.15 -6.20
CA VAL A 13 -1.59 1.46 -5.20
C VAL A 13 -2.00 2.71 -4.41
N THR A 14 -2.17 2.56 -3.09
CA THR A 14 -2.52 3.66 -2.21
C THR A 14 -1.28 4.36 -1.64
N GLY A 15 -1.36 5.68 -1.41
CA GLY A 15 -0.22 6.48 -0.96
C GLY A 15 0.91 6.57 -1.99
N ALA A 16 0.55 6.54 -3.27
CA ALA A 16 1.50 6.42 -4.39
C ALA A 16 2.17 7.73 -4.80
N SER A 17 1.92 8.86 -4.14
CA SER A 17 2.50 10.16 -4.52
C SER A 17 3.98 10.32 -4.19
N SER A 18 4.60 9.41 -3.45
CA SER A 18 6.02 9.46 -3.09
C SER A 18 6.51 8.17 -2.42
N GLY A 19 7.83 8.05 -2.24
CA GLY A 19 8.46 7.01 -1.44
C GLY A 19 8.14 5.59 -1.93
N ILE A 20 7.80 4.71 -1.01
CA ILE A 20 7.55 3.28 -1.30
C ILE A 20 6.38 3.11 -2.27
N GLY A 21 5.26 3.84 -2.07
CA GLY A 21 4.09 3.70 -2.92
C GLY A 21 4.36 4.12 -4.37
N ALA A 22 5.09 5.21 -4.60
CA ALA A 22 5.50 5.62 -5.94
C ALA A 22 6.43 4.56 -6.58
N ALA A 23 7.42 4.07 -5.83
CA ALA A 23 8.33 3.04 -6.33
C ALA A 23 7.61 1.72 -6.66
N ILE A 24 6.60 1.31 -5.88
CA ILE A 24 5.77 0.14 -6.20
C ILE A 24 5.04 0.37 -7.52
N ALA A 25 4.39 1.53 -7.67
CA ALA A 25 3.61 1.86 -8.87
C ALA A 25 4.50 1.85 -10.14
N GLU A 26 5.67 2.48 -10.07
CA GLU A 26 6.63 2.52 -11.17
C GLU A 26 7.10 1.12 -11.57
N ASN A 27 7.43 0.26 -10.61
CA ASN A 27 7.88 -1.10 -10.90
C ASN A 27 6.76 -2.00 -11.45
N LEU A 28 5.52 -1.92 -10.92
CA LEU A 28 4.39 -2.65 -11.46
C LEU A 28 4.07 -2.24 -12.91
N ALA A 29 4.13 -0.93 -13.21
CA ALA A 29 3.94 -0.43 -14.56
C ALA A 29 5.07 -0.87 -15.51
N ALA A 30 6.31 -0.96 -15.04
CA ALA A 30 7.43 -1.48 -15.80
C ALA A 30 7.23 -2.96 -16.18
N GLU A 31 6.64 -3.75 -15.27
CA GLU A 31 6.26 -5.15 -15.49
C GLU A 31 5.00 -5.33 -16.37
N GLY A 32 4.34 -4.25 -16.80
CA GLY A 32 3.22 -4.25 -17.74
C GLY A 32 1.84 -4.05 -17.15
N ALA A 33 1.70 -3.92 -15.82
CA ALA A 33 0.41 -3.61 -15.23
C ALA A 33 -0.07 -2.20 -15.59
N HIS A 34 -1.38 -2.02 -15.75
CA HIS A 34 -1.99 -0.70 -15.66
C HIS A 34 -2.19 -0.33 -14.19
N VAL A 35 -1.57 0.76 -13.73
CA VAL A 35 -1.53 1.11 -12.32
C VAL A 35 -2.42 2.30 -12.01
N ILE A 36 -3.44 2.09 -11.18
CA ILE A 36 -4.25 3.17 -10.60
C ILE A 36 -3.52 3.66 -9.36
N ILE A 37 -3.11 4.93 -9.35
CA ILE A 37 -2.35 5.55 -8.27
C ILE A 37 -3.19 6.55 -7.52
N THR A 38 -3.29 6.40 -6.19
CA THR A 38 -4.10 7.29 -5.36
C THR A 38 -3.33 7.90 -4.20
N ALA A 39 -3.55 9.18 -3.99
CA ALA A 39 -3.12 9.99 -2.85
C ALA A 39 -3.90 11.31 -2.84
N ARG A 40 -3.69 12.14 -1.81
CA ARG A 40 -4.42 13.42 -1.67
C ARG A 40 -3.97 14.50 -2.65
N ARG A 41 -2.68 14.53 -3.02
CA ARG A 41 -2.10 15.59 -3.84
C ARG A 41 -2.04 15.18 -5.31
N SER A 42 -2.83 15.88 -6.15
CA SER A 42 -2.88 15.64 -7.59
C SER A 42 -1.52 15.89 -8.25
N ASP A 43 -0.90 17.04 -7.95
CA ASP A 43 0.40 17.45 -8.49
C ASP A 43 1.48 16.38 -8.30
N ALA A 44 1.51 15.77 -7.13
CA ALA A 44 2.49 14.72 -6.83
C ALA A 44 2.16 13.38 -7.50
N LEU A 45 0.89 13.08 -7.77
CA LEU A 45 0.49 11.91 -8.56
C LEU A 45 0.81 12.11 -10.03
N GLU A 46 0.59 13.29 -10.59
CA GLU A 46 0.93 13.67 -11.97
C GLU A 46 2.43 13.43 -12.23
N HIS A 47 3.30 13.85 -11.31
CA HIS A 47 4.74 13.58 -11.43
C HIS A 47 5.09 12.07 -11.43
N VAL A 48 4.34 11.24 -10.70
CA VAL A 48 4.55 9.77 -10.73
C VAL A 48 4.03 9.19 -12.04
N GLU A 49 2.87 9.62 -12.49
CA GLU A 49 2.28 9.22 -13.77
C GLU A 49 3.20 9.56 -14.94
N ASP A 50 3.76 10.79 -14.97
CA ASP A 50 4.73 11.23 -15.99
C ASP A 50 5.97 10.33 -16.06
N ARG A 51 6.52 9.92 -14.89
CA ARG A 51 7.66 8.99 -14.85
C ARG A 51 7.27 7.60 -15.38
N ILE A 52 6.09 7.11 -15.03
CA ILE A 52 5.57 5.82 -15.52
C ILE A 52 5.40 5.88 -17.05
N HIS A 53 4.77 6.93 -17.58
CA HIS A 53 4.56 7.09 -19.02
C HIS A 53 5.88 7.26 -19.77
N SER A 54 6.82 8.05 -19.24
CA SER A 54 8.14 8.25 -19.84
C SER A 54 8.96 6.95 -19.89
N ALA A 55 8.70 6.01 -18.98
CA ALA A 55 9.29 4.67 -18.99
C ALA A 55 8.52 3.66 -19.86
N GLY A 56 7.47 4.10 -20.58
CA GLY A 56 6.64 3.24 -21.43
C GLY A 56 5.63 2.38 -20.68
N GLY A 57 5.33 2.73 -19.40
CA GLY A 57 4.28 2.11 -18.60
C GLY A 57 2.93 2.81 -18.76
N SER A 58 1.93 2.34 -18.01
CA SER A 58 0.57 2.87 -18.02
C SER A 58 0.05 3.12 -16.62
N ALA A 59 -0.47 4.32 -16.37
CA ALA A 59 -1.08 4.69 -15.09
C ALA A 59 -2.34 5.52 -15.27
N THR A 60 -3.13 5.61 -14.21
CA THR A 60 -4.27 6.53 -14.07
C THR A 60 -4.23 7.12 -12.67
N ILE A 61 -4.27 8.44 -12.56
CA ILE A 61 -4.34 9.11 -11.26
C ILE A 61 -5.76 9.12 -10.72
N ALA A 62 -5.89 8.90 -9.41
CA ALA A 62 -7.15 8.99 -8.67
C ALA A 62 -6.92 9.81 -7.38
N PRO A 63 -6.85 11.15 -7.47
CA PRO A 63 -6.59 11.99 -6.31
C PRO A 63 -7.79 11.96 -5.36
N MET A 64 -7.55 11.56 -4.09
CA MET A 64 -8.58 11.49 -3.06
C MET A 64 -8.00 11.45 -1.65
N ASP A 65 -8.80 11.81 -0.66
CA ASP A 65 -8.52 11.50 0.74
C ASP A 65 -9.14 10.14 1.10
N LEU A 66 -8.31 9.18 1.50
CA LEU A 66 -8.77 7.86 1.91
C LEU A 66 -9.58 7.86 3.23
N LYS A 67 -9.61 8.96 3.95
CA LYS A 67 -10.52 9.14 5.10
C LYS A 67 -11.97 9.38 4.68
N ASP A 68 -12.22 9.70 3.40
CA ASP A 68 -13.55 9.80 2.80
C ASP A 68 -13.95 8.42 2.24
N ALA A 69 -14.77 7.69 3.00
CA ALA A 69 -15.26 6.37 2.62
C ALA A 69 -16.12 6.41 1.34
N ASP A 70 -16.86 7.50 1.11
CA ASP A 70 -17.67 7.66 -0.11
C ASP A 70 -16.77 7.82 -1.34
N ALA A 71 -15.61 8.51 -1.20
CA ALA A 71 -14.65 8.59 -2.28
C ALA A 71 -14.04 7.23 -2.63
N ILE A 72 -13.80 6.36 -1.64
CA ILE A 72 -13.36 4.98 -1.88
C ILE A 72 -14.42 4.20 -2.68
N GLY A 73 -15.69 4.33 -2.30
CA GLY A 73 -16.82 3.71 -3.03
C GLY A 73 -16.93 4.20 -4.48
N ARG A 74 -16.82 5.52 -4.70
CA ARG A 74 -16.80 6.11 -6.05
C ARG A 74 -15.64 5.58 -6.91
N LEU A 75 -14.44 5.46 -6.32
CA LEU A 75 -13.29 4.90 -7.03
C LEU A 75 -13.54 3.44 -7.41
N ALA A 76 -14.07 2.61 -6.51
CA ALA A 76 -14.38 1.23 -6.81
C ALA A 76 -15.41 1.08 -7.94
N MET A 77 -16.44 1.95 -7.96
CA MET A 77 -17.41 2.00 -9.06
C MET A 77 -16.76 2.37 -10.40
N ALA A 78 -15.90 3.38 -10.42
CA ALA A 78 -15.18 3.81 -11.63
C ALA A 78 -14.24 2.69 -12.16
N VAL A 79 -13.56 1.98 -11.25
CA VAL A 79 -12.71 0.82 -11.62
C VAL A 79 -13.57 -0.32 -12.17
N ALA A 80 -14.72 -0.59 -11.56
CA ALA A 80 -15.67 -1.59 -12.03
C ALA A 80 -16.19 -1.30 -13.45
N GLU A 81 -16.53 -0.04 -13.71
CA GLU A 81 -17.03 0.41 -15.00
C GLU A 81 -15.97 0.33 -16.10
N ARG A 82 -14.75 0.76 -15.79
CA ARG A 82 -13.68 0.88 -16.79
C ARG A 82 -12.97 -0.44 -17.09
N TRP A 83 -12.71 -1.28 -16.07
CA TRP A 83 -11.90 -2.50 -16.20
C TRP A 83 -12.63 -3.78 -15.80
N GLY A 84 -13.74 -3.68 -15.08
CA GLY A 84 -14.54 -4.81 -14.66
C GLY A 84 -13.94 -5.66 -13.54
N LYS A 85 -12.65 -5.54 -13.26
CA LYS A 85 -11.88 -6.31 -12.27
C LYS A 85 -10.77 -5.47 -11.62
N LEU A 86 -10.19 -6.00 -10.55
CA LEU A 86 -8.93 -5.55 -9.99
C LEU A 86 -8.06 -6.79 -9.73
N ASP A 87 -6.82 -6.80 -10.22
CA ASP A 87 -5.91 -7.94 -10.02
C ASP A 87 -5.04 -7.78 -8.78
N MET A 88 -4.63 -6.55 -8.47
CA MET A 88 -3.74 -6.27 -7.34
C MET A 88 -4.22 -5.06 -6.54
N LEU A 89 -4.34 -5.21 -5.22
CA LEU A 89 -4.60 -4.12 -4.27
C LEU A 89 -3.41 -3.96 -3.33
N VAL A 90 -2.72 -2.80 -3.41
CA VAL A 90 -1.58 -2.48 -2.57
C VAL A 90 -1.97 -1.42 -1.54
N LEU A 91 -2.11 -1.87 -0.29
CA LEU A 91 -2.44 -1.05 0.87
C LEU A 91 -1.15 -0.48 1.50
N ASN A 92 -0.66 0.63 0.94
CA ASN A 92 0.58 1.27 1.38
C ASN A 92 0.34 2.61 2.12
N ALA A 93 -0.77 3.28 1.87
CA ALA A 93 -1.04 4.57 2.50
C ALA A 93 -1.09 4.47 4.03
N ALA A 94 -0.36 5.33 4.71
CA ALA A 94 -0.36 5.44 6.16
C ALA A 94 0.10 6.83 6.63
N THR A 95 -0.18 7.16 7.88
CA THR A 95 0.40 8.30 8.58
C THR A 95 1.09 7.86 9.86
N LEU A 96 2.21 8.51 10.18
CA LEU A 96 2.98 8.23 11.39
C LEU A 96 2.31 8.82 12.64
N GLY A 97 1.61 9.94 12.49
CA GLY A 97 1.23 10.78 13.63
C GLY A 97 2.45 11.45 14.28
N THR A 98 2.28 11.84 15.53
CA THR A 98 3.36 12.38 16.39
C THR A 98 3.92 11.27 17.28
N LEU A 99 5.24 11.11 17.27
CA LEU A 99 5.92 10.19 18.17
C LEU A 99 6.02 10.84 19.57
N THR A 100 5.26 10.30 20.52
CA THR A 100 5.11 10.86 21.86
C THR A 100 4.90 9.76 22.92
N PRO A 101 5.18 10.01 24.21
CA PRO A 101 4.77 9.10 25.26
C PRO A 101 3.25 8.83 25.18
N LEU A 102 2.83 7.59 25.40
CA LEU A 102 1.44 7.18 25.16
C LEU A 102 0.43 7.96 26.03
N ASN A 103 0.82 8.32 27.24
CA ASN A 103 0.00 9.12 28.16
C ASN A 103 -0.12 10.61 27.74
N HIS A 104 0.65 11.05 26.75
CA HIS A 104 0.57 12.39 26.15
C HIS A 104 0.01 12.38 24.73
N ALA A 105 -0.45 11.22 24.25
CA ALA A 105 -1.04 11.12 22.93
C ALA A 105 -2.33 11.94 22.85
N ASP A 106 -2.43 12.81 21.84
CA ASP A 106 -3.63 13.59 21.58
C ASP A 106 -4.74 12.67 21.04
N ALA A 107 -5.93 12.73 21.62
CA ALA A 107 -7.04 11.84 21.28
C ALA A 107 -7.54 12.04 19.84
N LYS A 108 -7.50 13.28 19.33
CA LYS A 108 -7.90 13.58 17.93
C LYS A 108 -6.87 13.02 16.96
N GLU A 109 -5.59 13.21 17.24
CA GLU A 109 -4.53 12.66 16.40
C GLU A 109 -4.53 11.12 16.44
N PHE A 110 -4.78 10.53 17.62
CA PHE A 110 -4.96 9.07 17.75
C PHE A 110 -6.07 8.58 16.81
N ALA A 111 -7.26 9.20 16.88
CA ALA A 111 -8.38 8.85 16.00
C ALA A 111 -8.03 9.04 14.51
N ASP A 112 -7.33 10.13 14.16
CA ASP A 112 -6.88 10.41 12.79
C ASP A 112 -5.91 9.35 12.25
N VAL A 113 -4.98 8.86 13.07
CA VAL A 113 -4.06 7.78 12.70
C VAL A 113 -4.83 6.48 12.46
N PHE A 114 -5.75 6.11 13.35
CA PHE A 114 -6.56 4.90 13.18
C PHE A 114 -7.52 5.00 12.01
N THR A 115 -8.09 6.18 11.76
CA THR A 115 -8.96 6.40 10.58
C THR A 115 -8.23 6.07 9.29
N LEU A 116 -6.99 6.57 9.08
CA LEU A 116 -6.26 6.29 7.85
C LEU A 116 -5.62 4.90 7.84
N ASN A 117 -4.95 4.51 8.95
CA ASN A 117 -4.12 3.31 8.96
C ASN A 117 -4.93 2.02 9.14
N VAL A 118 -6.18 2.11 9.62
CA VAL A 118 -7.05 0.95 9.90
C VAL A 118 -8.38 1.07 9.17
N SER A 119 -9.22 2.05 9.50
CA SER A 119 -10.59 2.12 8.96
C SER A 119 -10.63 2.31 7.44
N ALA A 120 -9.79 3.20 6.89
CA ALA A 120 -9.67 3.39 5.45
C ALA A 120 -9.17 2.13 4.73
N GLN A 121 -8.27 1.36 5.34
CA GLN A 121 -7.77 0.11 4.77
C GLN A 121 -8.87 -0.96 4.74
N GLN A 122 -9.68 -1.04 5.80
CA GLN A 122 -10.87 -1.90 5.82
C GLN A 122 -11.89 -1.48 4.75
N ALA A 123 -12.17 -0.19 4.60
CA ALA A 123 -13.07 0.31 3.58
C ALA A 123 -12.57 0.01 2.15
N LEU A 124 -11.26 0.10 1.90
CA LEU A 124 -10.65 -0.32 0.64
C LEU A 124 -10.84 -1.82 0.39
N ILE A 125 -10.60 -2.66 1.38
CA ILE A 125 -10.84 -4.12 1.25
C ILE A 125 -12.31 -4.37 0.90
N ALA A 126 -13.25 -3.79 1.65
CA ALA A 126 -14.68 -3.99 1.42
C ALA A 126 -15.15 -3.52 0.03
N ALA A 127 -14.66 -2.34 -0.42
CA ALA A 127 -15.05 -1.79 -1.70
C ALA A 127 -14.46 -2.55 -2.91
N PHE A 128 -13.24 -3.10 -2.77
CA PHE A 128 -12.54 -3.75 -3.88
C PHE A 128 -12.59 -5.28 -3.85
N ASP A 129 -13.04 -5.93 -2.76
CA ASP A 129 -13.22 -7.38 -2.69
C ASP A 129 -14.04 -7.94 -3.87
N PRO A 130 -15.19 -7.34 -4.26
CA PRO A 130 -15.96 -7.85 -5.39
C PRO A 130 -15.20 -7.79 -6.73
N LEU A 131 -14.28 -6.84 -6.89
CA LEU A 131 -13.45 -6.69 -8.10
C LEU A 131 -12.24 -7.62 -8.08
N LEU A 132 -11.62 -7.82 -6.91
CA LEU A 132 -10.57 -8.82 -6.73
C LEU A 132 -11.07 -10.22 -7.04
N ARG A 133 -12.29 -10.58 -6.62
CA ARG A 133 -12.90 -11.89 -6.93
C ARG A 133 -13.16 -12.13 -8.42
N LYS A 134 -13.12 -11.11 -9.26
CA LYS A 134 -13.25 -11.23 -10.71
C LYS A 134 -11.89 -11.45 -11.40
N SER A 135 -10.79 -11.33 -10.69
CA SER A 135 -9.46 -11.65 -11.19
C SER A 135 -9.21 -13.16 -11.15
N GLU A 136 -8.43 -13.67 -12.09
CA GLU A 136 -7.99 -15.07 -12.10
C GLU A 136 -6.93 -15.35 -11.03
N ALA A 137 -6.12 -14.34 -10.67
CA ALA A 137 -5.06 -14.45 -9.67
C ALA A 137 -5.00 -13.20 -8.76
N PRO A 138 -6.05 -12.96 -7.94
CA PRO A 138 -6.16 -11.76 -7.14
C PRO A 138 -5.15 -11.72 -6.00
N ARG A 139 -4.50 -10.57 -5.81
CA ARG A 139 -3.46 -10.36 -4.81
C ARG A 139 -3.73 -9.10 -4.02
N LEU A 140 -3.66 -9.21 -2.70
CA LEU A 140 -3.71 -8.08 -1.77
C LEU A 140 -2.42 -8.04 -0.99
N LEU A 141 -1.76 -6.89 -0.96
CA LEU A 141 -0.52 -6.70 -0.22
C LEU A 141 -0.62 -5.47 0.68
N GLY A 142 -0.37 -5.66 1.97
CA GLY A 142 -0.30 -4.58 2.95
C GLY A 142 1.13 -4.26 3.37
N VAL A 143 1.49 -2.98 3.32
CA VAL A 143 2.78 -2.49 3.82
C VAL A 143 2.66 -2.16 5.31
N THR A 144 3.39 -2.90 6.13
CA THR A 144 3.41 -2.77 7.59
C THR A 144 4.68 -2.10 8.13
N SER A 145 5.04 -2.41 9.35
CA SER A 145 6.26 -1.94 10.02
C SER A 145 6.62 -2.87 11.17
N SER A 146 7.90 -3.02 11.47
CA SER A 146 8.39 -3.80 12.61
C SER A 146 7.78 -3.40 13.97
N VAL A 147 7.30 -2.16 14.10
CA VAL A 147 6.67 -1.71 15.35
C VAL A 147 5.28 -2.32 15.59
N ALA A 148 4.69 -2.99 14.59
CA ALA A 148 3.46 -3.78 14.78
C ALA A 148 3.68 -4.98 15.69
N THR A 149 4.86 -5.59 15.64
CA THR A 149 5.21 -6.81 16.40
C THR A 149 6.29 -6.58 17.46
N SER A 150 7.08 -5.50 17.32
CA SER A 150 8.16 -5.14 18.25
C SER A 150 7.99 -3.69 18.71
N PRO A 151 7.18 -3.46 19.78
CA PRO A 151 6.87 -2.12 20.27
C PRO A 151 8.13 -1.33 20.68
N ARG A 152 8.09 -0.02 20.46
CA ARG A 152 9.16 0.92 20.85
C ARG A 152 8.56 2.09 21.64
N ALA A 153 9.35 2.66 22.55
CA ALA A 153 8.97 3.89 23.25
C ALA A 153 8.61 5.00 22.23
N PHE A 154 7.58 5.76 22.50
CA PHE A 154 7.01 6.83 21.69
C PHE A 154 6.24 6.41 20.42
N TRP A 155 6.28 5.15 20.02
CA TRP A 155 5.63 4.62 18.82
C TRP A 155 4.24 4.02 19.09
N GLY A 156 3.67 4.23 20.29
CA GLY A 156 2.49 3.52 20.76
C GLY A 156 1.30 3.63 19.81
N VAL A 157 0.94 4.83 19.37
CA VAL A 157 -0.22 5.07 18.48
C VAL A 157 -0.01 4.43 17.11
N TYR A 158 1.12 4.72 16.47
CA TYR A 158 1.45 4.17 15.16
C TYR A 158 1.61 2.64 15.22
N GLY A 159 2.35 2.13 16.20
CA GLY A 159 2.55 0.68 16.37
C GLY A 159 1.23 -0.07 16.58
N ALA A 160 0.35 0.44 17.44
CA ALA A 160 -0.97 -0.13 17.65
C ALA A 160 -1.81 -0.13 16.36
N SER A 161 -1.79 0.96 15.57
CA SER A 161 -2.50 1.03 14.30
C SER A 161 -1.97 0.02 13.28
N LYS A 162 -0.64 -0.19 13.23
CA LYS A 162 -0.04 -1.20 12.32
C LYS A 162 -0.29 -2.63 12.80
N ALA A 163 -0.33 -2.89 14.11
CA ALA A 163 -0.72 -4.18 14.67
C ALA A 163 -2.19 -4.50 14.34
N ALA A 164 -3.10 -3.54 14.53
CA ALA A 164 -4.50 -3.69 14.15
C ALA A 164 -4.66 -3.96 12.64
N PHE A 165 -3.92 -3.26 11.79
CA PHE A 165 -3.89 -3.48 10.35
C PHE A 165 -3.41 -4.89 9.99
N GLU A 166 -2.34 -5.40 10.61
CA GLU A 166 -1.85 -6.76 10.35
C GLU A 166 -2.88 -7.83 10.75
N VAL A 167 -3.49 -7.70 11.94
CA VAL A 167 -4.53 -8.63 12.42
C VAL A 167 -5.71 -8.65 11.44
N MET A 168 -6.15 -7.49 10.97
CA MET A 168 -7.24 -7.39 10.00
C MET A 168 -6.87 -8.08 8.67
N LEU A 169 -5.65 -7.91 8.16
CA LEU A 169 -5.20 -8.58 6.93
C LEU A 169 -5.11 -10.10 7.10
N LEU A 170 -4.63 -10.57 8.25
CA LEU A 170 -4.56 -12.02 8.52
C LEU A 170 -5.95 -12.63 8.67
N ALA A 171 -6.90 -11.93 9.32
CA ALA A 171 -8.30 -12.37 9.37
C ALA A 171 -8.89 -12.49 7.96
N TYR A 172 -8.70 -11.47 7.12
CA TYR A 172 -9.17 -11.49 5.73
C TYR A 172 -8.48 -12.60 4.90
N ALA A 173 -7.20 -12.89 5.16
CA ALA A 173 -6.50 -14.01 4.54
C ALA A 173 -7.16 -15.36 4.87
N GLU A 174 -7.56 -15.57 6.13
CA GLU A 174 -8.27 -16.80 6.54
C GLU A 174 -9.69 -16.86 5.97
N GLU A 175 -10.43 -15.75 5.96
CA GLU A 175 -11.77 -15.66 5.38
C GLU A 175 -11.78 -15.98 3.88
N THR A 176 -10.75 -15.59 3.14
CA THR A 176 -10.66 -15.77 1.68
C THR A 176 -9.97 -17.07 1.27
N ARG A 177 -9.29 -17.77 2.18
CA ARG A 177 -8.50 -18.98 1.90
C ARG A 177 -9.28 -20.04 1.11
N ASN A 178 -10.53 -20.28 1.46
CA ASN A 178 -11.36 -21.32 0.86
C ASN A 178 -12.46 -20.80 -0.06
N VAL A 179 -12.74 -19.49 -0.07
CA VAL A 179 -13.94 -18.93 -0.72
C VAL A 179 -13.59 -17.98 -1.87
N GLY A 180 -12.47 -17.27 -1.81
CA GLY A 180 -12.19 -16.20 -2.77
C GLY A 180 -10.87 -16.32 -3.53
N ARG A 181 -10.00 -17.24 -3.15
CA ARG A 181 -8.65 -17.43 -3.72
C ARG A 181 -7.78 -16.15 -3.71
N ILE A 182 -8.14 -15.15 -2.88
CA ILE A 182 -7.35 -13.92 -2.79
C ILE A 182 -6.10 -14.22 -1.97
N SER A 183 -4.94 -14.10 -2.60
CA SER A 183 -3.67 -14.19 -1.90
C SER A 183 -3.39 -12.90 -1.14
N VAL A 184 -3.19 -12.99 0.17
CA VAL A 184 -2.91 -11.85 1.05
C VAL A 184 -1.48 -11.92 1.55
N ALA A 185 -0.73 -10.82 1.43
CA ALA A 185 0.63 -10.69 1.97
C ALA A 185 0.77 -9.46 2.87
N ILE A 186 1.69 -9.56 3.82
CA ILE A 186 2.10 -8.47 4.70
C ILE A 186 3.61 -8.27 4.54
N VAL A 187 4.02 -7.04 4.20
CA VAL A 187 5.42 -6.72 3.97
C VAL A 187 5.88 -5.59 4.88
N ASP A 188 6.89 -5.86 5.71
CA ASP A 188 7.64 -4.83 6.42
C ASP A 188 8.78 -4.33 5.52
N PRO A 189 8.73 -3.06 5.07
CA PRO A 189 9.76 -2.51 4.19
C PRO A 189 11.11 -2.32 4.88
N GLY A 190 11.19 -2.46 6.21
CA GLY A 190 12.37 -2.12 7.00
C GLY A 190 12.72 -0.63 6.96
N ALA A 191 13.92 -0.28 7.37
CA ALA A 191 14.39 1.10 7.34
C ALA A 191 14.63 1.54 5.89
N THR A 192 13.82 2.50 5.40
CA THR A 192 13.79 2.94 4.01
C THR A 192 13.85 4.47 3.94
N ALA A 193 14.63 5.04 3.04
CA ALA A 193 14.81 6.48 2.85
C ALA A 193 13.53 7.15 2.33
N THR A 194 12.65 7.56 3.23
CA THR A 194 11.35 8.19 2.94
C THR A 194 11.14 9.44 3.80
N LYS A 195 10.24 10.33 3.37
CA LYS A 195 9.83 11.49 4.19
C LYS A 195 9.25 11.07 5.54
N MET A 196 8.55 9.94 5.62
CA MET A 196 8.04 9.39 6.88
C MET A 196 9.20 8.97 7.80
N ARG A 197 10.23 8.30 7.27
CA ARG A 197 11.44 7.92 8.02
C ARG A 197 12.19 9.14 8.52
N GLN A 198 12.38 10.14 7.69
CA GLN A 198 13.04 11.41 8.05
C GLN A 198 12.27 12.13 9.18
N LYS A 199 10.92 12.12 9.13
CA LYS A 199 10.09 12.67 10.23
C LYS A 199 10.28 11.88 11.53
N ALA A 200 10.41 10.56 11.45
CA ALA A 200 10.59 9.71 12.63
C ALA A 200 11.99 9.80 13.25
N TYR A 201 13.00 10.01 12.41
CA TYR A 201 14.42 10.06 12.77
C TYR A 201 15.11 11.25 12.10
N PRO A 202 14.89 12.49 12.57
CA PRO A 202 15.40 13.71 11.88
C PRO A 202 16.93 13.80 11.78
N GLY A 203 17.64 13.10 12.65
CA GLY A 203 19.14 13.10 12.66
C GLY A 203 19.76 11.90 11.96
N GLU A 204 18.97 11.02 11.34
CA GLU A 204 19.49 9.84 10.66
C GLU A 204 20.01 10.19 9.27
N ASP A 205 21.20 9.70 8.93
CA ASP A 205 21.78 9.88 7.59
C ASP A 205 20.97 9.05 6.56
N PRO A 206 20.26 9.69 5.61
CA PRO A 206 19.45 8.97 4.63
C PRO A 206 20.30 8.11 3.68
N THR A 207 21.59 8.35 3.55
CA THR A 207 22.47 7.55 2.67
C THR A 207 22.76 6.17 3.22
N THR A 208 22.55 5.95 4.52
CA THR A 208 22.67 4.65 5.19
C THR A 208 21.42 3.78 5.04
N LEU A 209 20.36 4.34 4.49
CA LEU A 209 19.07 3.67 4.34
C LEU A 209 18.91 3.11 2.93
N LYS A 210 18.19 2.00 2.81
CA LYS A 210 17.81 1.50 1.49
C LYS A 210 16.89 2.46 0.75
N SER A 211 17.04 2.51 -0.57
CA SER A 211 16.16 3.29 -1.43
C SER A 211 14.72 2.73 -1.46
N PRO A 212 13.68 3.57 -1.55
CA PRO A 212 12.33 3.12 -1.86
C PRO A 212 12.24 2.24 -3.12
N THR A 213 13.11 2.44 -4.10
CA THR A 213 13.16 1.66 -5.34
C THR A 213 13.45 0.17 -5.07
N ILE A 214 14.34 -0.14 -4.11
CA ILE A 214 14.65 -1.53 -3.72
C ILE A 214 13.37 -2.20 -3.16
N VAL A 215 12.66 -1.49 -2.31
CA VAL A 215 11.39 -1.97 -1.71
C VAL A 215 10.32 -2.14 -2.79
N GLY A 216 10.18 -1.16 -3.69
CA GLY A 216 9.23 -1.20 -4.80
C GLY A 216 9.48 -2.38 -5.73
N ALA A 217 10.73 -2.60 -6.14
CA ALA A 217 11.13 -3.73 -6.98
C ALA A 217 10.84 -5.08 -6.31
N ARG A 218 11.15 -5.22 -5.00
CA ARG A 218 10.86 -6.47 -4.28
C ARG A 218 9.36 -6.74 -4.20
N ILE A 219 8.55 -5.72 -3.89
CA ILE A 219 7.08 -5.84 -3.84
C ILE A 219 6.51 -6.17 -5.23
N ALA A 220 6.98 -5.53 -6.29
CA ALA A 220 6.56 -5.84 -7.66
C ALA A 220 6.89 -7.30 -8.01
N THR A 221 8.09 -7.80 -7.67
CA THR A 221 8.48 -9.20 -7.85
C THR A 221 7.55 -10.16 -7.09
N LEU A 222 7.17 -9.84 -5.84
CA LEU A 222 6.21 -10.65 -5.07
C LEU A 222 4.84 -10.68 -5.77
N LEU A 223 4.35 -9.50 -6.19
CA LEU A 223 3.08 -9.39 -6.88
C LEU A 223 3.10 -10.05 -8.26
N SER A 224 4.23 -10.07 -8.97
CA SER A 224 4.39 -10.73 -10.26
C SER A 224 4.42 -12.27 -10.12
N ASN A 225 5.23 -12.79 -9.20
CA ASN A 225 5.41 -14.22 -9.00
C ASN A 225 4.26 -14.88 -8.23
N GLY A 226 3.46 -14.10 -7.49
CA GLY A 226 2.46 -14.59 -6.54
C GLY A 226 3.09 -15.09 -5.22
N TYR A 227 2.21 -15.35 -4.25
CA TYR A 227 2.58 -15.82 -2.92
C TYR A 227 1.40 -16.58 -2.28
N PRO A 228 1.64 -17.49 -1.33
CA PRO A 228 0.58 -18.12 -0.58
C PRO A 228 -0.14 -17.10 0.30
N THR A 229 -1.44 -17.27 0.52
CA THR A 229 -2.18 -16.37 1.42
C THR A 229 -1.64 -16.45 2.85
N GLY A 230 -1.55 -15.32 3.53
CA GLY A 230 -0.91 -15.18 4.84
C GLY A 230 0.63 -15.01 4.78
N TYR A 231 1.20 -14.81 3.59
CA TYR A 231 2.64 -14.59 3.42
C TYR A 231 3.11 -13.35 4.18
N ARG A 232 4.26 -13.47 4.83
CA ARG A 232 4.91 -12.36 5.56
C ARG A 232 6.37 -12.27 5.16
N GLU A 233 6.82 -11.05 4.91
CA GLU A 233 8.23 -10.77 4.62
C GLU A 233 8.66 -9.45 5.25
N ARG A 234 9.91 -9.43 5.70
CA ARG A 234 10.64 -8.20 5.97
C ARG A 234 11.72 -8.05 4.91
N ILE A 235 11.72 -6.90 4.23
CA ILE A 235 12.72 -6.60 3.21
C ILE A 235 13.97 -6.08 3.93
N GLU A 236 15.01 -6.89 3.93
CA GLU A 236 16.33 -6.50 4.45
C GLU A 236 17.07 -5.62 3.44
N GLY A 237 18.05 -4.84 3.94
CA GLY A 237 18.86 -3.93 3.11
C GLY A 237 20.08 -4.60 2.56
#